data_64d843ead2c0e87686f8cc19f1648a12
#
_entry.id   64d843ead2c0e87686f8cc19f1648a12
#
_cell.length_a   1.000
_cell.length_b   1.000
_cell.length_c   1.000
_cell.angle_alpha   90.00
_cell.angle_beta   90.00
_cell.angle_gamma   90.00
#
_symmetry.space_group_name_H-M   'P 1'
#
loop_
_entity.id
_entity.type
_entity.pdbx_description
1 polymer ?
#
loop_
_entity_poly.entity_id
_entity_poly.type
_entity_poly.pdbx_seq_one_letter_code
_entity_poly.pdbx_strand_id
1 'polypeptide(L)'
;MELFIDSVRFDEISAASDLGFVEGVTTTPTFMYRDGVKDVNGVITELAKLPVRQVHVEVLGDSVDAMVAEAERLAGLPGMREKACFKIPVTWDGCRAARRLTDAGFRVNLHLVYTVNQAYMAALAGAAYICMLVGRLEDQSMEAWGAIEETARLIERYRFASKLMVASVRTPDHVRRALGCGAHTVTVPWKILKMLPENLVTGRGIEDFTTHARLSSLTARQLLRPDNPVVKDGATVAEAAIQMTRSRLGAISVVNQEGALIGILTDGDLRRAVDHAQLGSEPVEQLMSHAPKAVPEDTILSEVVDTMRGAQVDNLVVVDGQGRPVGMIDIQDLLRDGLIQ
;
A
#
# COMPACT_ATOMS: atom_id res chain seq x y z
N MET A 1 -7.52 20.43 3.04
CA MET A 1 -6.57 20.70 1.93
C MET A 1 -6.93 19.82 0.75
N GLU A 2 -7.17 20.42 -0.41
CA GLU A 2 -7.50 19.69 -1.64
C GLU A 2 -6.23 19.07 -2.24
N LEU A 3 -6.38 17.91 -2.87
CA LEU A 3 -5.29 17.16 -3.48
C LEU A 3 -5.40 17.19 -5.01
N PHE A 4 -4.29 17.52 -5.67
CA PHE A 4 -4.13 17.46 -7.12
C PHE A 4 -3.02 16.48 -7.47
N ILE A 5 -3.14 15.83 -8.64
CA ILE A 5 -2.07 15.03 -9.22
C ILE A 5 -1.23 15.88 -10.17
N ASP A 6 0.10 15.85 -10.02
CA ASP A 6 1.05 16.56 -10.87
C ASP A 6 1.64 15.61 -11.91
N SER A 7 0.96 15.46 -13.03
CA SER A 7 1.33 14.51 -14.10
C SER A 7 0.69 14.89 -15.44
N VAL A 8 1.23 14.32 -16.52
CA VAL A 8 0.63 14.33 -17.88
C VAL A 8 0.35 12.92 -18.39
N ARG A 9 0.63 11.90 -17.57
CA ARG A 9 0.45 10.49 -17.91
C ARG A 9 -0.95 10.03 -17.51
N PHE A 10 -1.69 9.50 -18.48
CA PHE A 10 -3.09 9.08 -18.29
C PHE A 10 -3.25 7.92 -17.31
N ASP A 11 -2.30 6.96 -17.32
CA ASP A 11 -2.29 5.84 -16.39
C ASP A 11 -2.16 6.32 -14.93
N GLU A 12 -1.28 7.27 -14.66
CA GLU A 12 -1.08 7.86 -13.34
C GLU A 12 -2.30 8.67 -12.87
N ILE A 13 -2.84 9.49 -13.78
CA ILE A 13 -3.97 10.37 -13.46
C ILE A 13 -5.26 9.54 -13.25
N SER A 14 -5.50 8.52 -14.08
CA SER A 14 -6.63 7.61 -13.90
C SER A 14 -6.56 6.89 -12.56
N ALA A 15 -5.40 6.28 -12.26
CA ALA A 15 -5.21 5.60 -10.97
C ALA A 15 -5.35 6.55 -9.76
N ALA A 16 -4.91 7.82 -9.89
CA ALA A 16 -5.12 8.82 -8.85
C ALA A 16 -6.61 9.20 -8.73
N SER A 17 -7.32 9.32 -9.85
CA SER A 17 -8.74 9.67 -9.87
C SER A 17 -9.63 8.58 -9.26
N ASP A 18 -9.25 7.31 -9.40
CA ASP A 18 -9.94 6.16 -8.80
C ASP A 18 -9.98 6.21 -7.26
N LEU A 19 -9.08 7.01 -6.63
CA LEU A 19 -9.16 7.28 -5.19
C LEU A 19 -10.42 8.06 -4.78
N GLY A 20 -11.09 8.74 -5.72
CA GLY A 20 -12.36 9.45 -5.51
C GLY A 20 -12.25 10.80 -4.80
N PHE A 21 -11.06 11.21 -4.34
CA PHE A 21 -10.83 12.47 -3.63
C PHE A 21 -9.75 13.37 -4.27
N VAL A 22 -9.27 13.04 -5.47
CA VAL A 22 -8.37 13.90 -6.24
C VAL A 22 -9.19 14.95 -6.99
N GLU A 23 -8.95 16.22 -6.68
CA GLU A 23 -9.73 17.34 -7.21
C GLU A 23 -9.42 17.65 -8.68
N GLY A 24 -8.16 17.49 -9.05
CA GLY A 24 -7.76 17.84 -10.41
C GLY A 24 -6.33 17.42 -10.74
N VAL A 25 -5.92 17.82 -11.93
CA VAL A 25 -4.58 17.58 -12.45
C VAL A 25 -3.87 18.89 -12.71
N THR A 26 -2.59 18.97 -12.35
CA THR A 26 -1.70 20.05 -12.78
C THR A 26 -0.71 19.54 -13.81
N THR A 27 -0.51 20.30 -14.86
CA THR A 27 0.48 19.99 -15.90
C THR A 27 1.53 21.09 -16.00
N THR A 28 2.67 20.78 -16.60
CA THR A 28 3.72 21.76 -16.93
C THR A 28 4.35 21.42 -18.26
N PRO A 29 4.88 22.43 -19.00
CA PRO A 29 5.65 22.19 -20.22
C PRO A 29 6.84 21.24 -19.99
N THR A 30 7.44 21.28 -18.80
CA THR A 30 8.53 20.38 -18.41
C THR A 30 8.10 18.91 -18.42
N PHE A 31 6.91 18.59 -17.92
CA PHE A 31 6.39 17.22 -17.98
C PHE A 31 6.05 16.82 -19.41
N MET A 32 5.39 17.70 -20.16
CA MET A 32 5.10 17.45 -21.57
C MET A 32 6.38 17.13 -22.37
N TYR A 33 7.45 17.93 -22.16
CA TYR A 33 8.73 17.69 -22.81
C TYR A 33 9.40 16.38 -22.36
N ARG A 34 9.48 16.14 -21.06
CA ARG A 34 10.13 14.95 -20.49
C ARG A 34 9.45 13.67 -20.95
N ASP A 35 8.11 13.66 -21.03
CA ASP A 35 7.32 12.49 -21.41
C ASP A 35 7.11 12.41 -22.95
N GLY A 36 7.82 13.24 -23.73
CA GLY A 36 7.88 13.20 -25.19
C GLY A 36 6.57 13.56 -25.88
N VAL A 37 5.73 14.38 -25.25
CA VAL A 37 4.45 14.83 -25.81
C VAL A 37 4.69 15.69 -27.04
N LYS A 38 4.19 15.25 -28.20
CA LYS A 38 4.27 15.99 -29.49
C LYS A 38 3.00 16.78 -29.77
N ASP A 39 1.85 16.28 -29.35
CA ASP A 39 0.54 16.94 -29.49
C ASP A 39 0.02 17.38 -28.12
N VAL A 40 0.40 18.57 -27.69
CA VAL A 40 -0.01 19.15 -26.41
C VAL A 40 -1.51 19.39 -26.37
N ASN A 41 -2.13 19.83 -27.46
CA ASN A 41 -3.57 20.09 -27.51
C ASN A 41 -4.38 18.79 -27.39
N GLY A 42 -3.94 17.72 -28.05
CA GLY A 42 -4.53 16.39 -27.91
C GLY A 42 -4.47 15.89 -26.47
N VAL A 43 -3.31 16.00 -25.80
CA VAL A 43 -3.17 15.61 -24.39
C VAL A 43 -4.10 16.44 -23.50
N ILE A 44 -4.17 17.75 -23.65
CA ILE A 44 -5.06 18.62 -22.85
C ILE A 44 -6.53 18.22 -23.07
N THR A 45 -6.94 17.95 -24.31
CA THR A 45 -8.30 17.52 -24.63
C THR A 45 -8.63 16.16 -23.98
N GLU A 46 -7.71 15.22 -24.01
CA GLU A 46 -7.91 13.91 -23.34
C GLU A 46 -7.95 14.06 -21.80
N LEU A 47 -7.11 14.92 -21.21
CA LEU A 47 -7.18 15.20 -19.78
C LEU A 47 -8.54 15.78 -19.35
N ALA A 48 -9.16 16.59 -20.21
CA ALA A 48 -10.48 17.14 -19.94
C ALA A 48 -11.61 16.08 -19.89
N LYS A 49 -11.40 14.89 -20.48
CA LYS A 49 -12.37 13.77 -20.45
C LYS A 49 -12.29 12.97 -19.13
N LEU A 50 -11.18 13.05 -18.41
CA LEU A 50 -11.02 12.32 -17.16
C LEU A 50 -11.99 12.80 -16.08
N PRO A 51 -12.32 11.98 -15.08
CA PRO A 51 -13.29 12.31 -14.01
C PRO A 51 -12.65 13.23 -12.94
N VAL A 52 -11.95 14.26 -13.38
CA VAL A 52 -11.38 15.31 -12.53
C VAL A 52 -12.16 16.59 -12.69
N ARG A 53 -12.22 17.41 -11.64
CA ARG A 53 -12.96 18.68 -11.66
C ARG A 53 -12.20 19.80 -12.33
N GLN A 54 -10.87 19.77 -12.28
CA GLN A 54 -10.03 20.83 -12.82
C GLN A 54 -8.79 20.29 -13.53
N VAL A 55 -8.40 20.99 -14.61
CA VAL A 55 -7.18 20.74 -15.38
C VAL A 55 -6.38 22.05 -15.42
N HIS A 56 -5.24 22.09 -14.72
CA HIS A 56 -4.38 23.26 -14.70
C HIS A 56 -3.36 23.17 -15.85
N VAL A 57 -3.45 24.09 -16.78
CA VAL A 57 -2.61 24.13 -18.00
C VAL A 57 -1.82 25.42 -18.07
N GLU A 58 -0.59 25.30 -18.55
CA GLU A 58 0.30 26.45 -18.73
C GLU A 58 -0.14 27.30 -19.90
N VAL A 59 -0.16 28.61 -19.69
CA VAL A 59 -0.36 29.62 -20.73
C VAL A 59 0.98 30.26 -21.03
N LEU A 60 1.40 30.16 -22.27
CA LEU A 60 2.63 30.74 -22.78
C LEU A 60 2.35 31.99 -23.61
N GLY A 61 3.12 33.03 -23.41
CA GLY A 61 3.02 34.28 -24.16
C GLY A 61 4.02 35.29 -23.64
N ASP A 62 4.49 36.17 -24.52
CA ASP A 62 5.47 37.20 -24.25
C ASP A 62 4.85 38.59 -23.96
N SER A 63 3.53 38.67 -24.02
CA SER A 63 2.76 39.88 -23.74
C SER A 63 1.42 39.53 -23.06
N VAL A 64 0.77 40.52 -22.46
CA VAL A 64 -0.56 40.37 -21.85
C VAL A 64 -1.58 39.86 -22.85
N ASP A 65 -1.59 40.43 -24.07
CA ASP A 65 -2.53 40.06 -25.11
C ASP A 65 -2.29 38.63 -25.61
N ALA A 66 -1.02 38.22 -25.76
CA ALA A 66 -0.65 36.85 -26.15
C ALA A 66 -1.10 35.84 -25.10
N MET A 67 -0.90 36.09 -23.80
CA MET A 67 -1.34 35.21 -22.72
C MET A 67 -2.86 35.10 -22.68
N VAL A 68 -3.59 36.19 -22.84
CA VAL A 68 -5.07 36.18 -22.88
C VAL A 68 -5.56 35.38 -24.05
N ALA A 69 -5.04 35.63 -25.26
CA ALA A 69 -5.43 34.91 -26.48
C ALA A 69 -5.14 33.40 -26.37
N GLU A 70 -4.01 33.01 -25.79
CA GLU A 70 -3.65 31.62 -25.58
C GLU A 70 -4.61 30.93 -24.57
N ALA A 71 -4.95 31.60 -23.46
CA ALA A 71 -5.92 31.07 -22.52
C ALA A 71 -7.32 30.86 -23.17
N GLU A 72 -7.78 31.82 -23.96
CA GLU A 72 -9.03 31.71 -24.70
C GLU A 72 -8.99 30.59 -25.73
N ARG A 73 -7.88 30.43 -26.44
CA ARG A 73 -7.66 29.32 -27.38
C ARG A 73 -7.74 27.97 -26.69
N LEU A 74 -7.06 27.82 -25.53
CA LEU A 74 -7.09 26.59 -24.73
C LEU A 74 -8.48 26.31 -24.16
N ALA A 75 -9.21 27.37 -23.74
CA ALA A 75 -10.60 27.23 -23.30
C ALA A 75 -11.53 26.74 -24.40
N GLY A 76 -11.20 26.98 -25.66
CA GLY A 76 -11.93 26.49 -26.82
C GLY A 76 -11.73 25.01 -27.13
N LEU A 77 -10.77 24.33 -26.50
CA LEU A 77 -10.58 22.90 -26.66
C LEU A 77 -11.76 22.12 -26.03
N PRO A 78 -12.13 20.94 -26.58
CA PRO A 78 -13.26 20.17 -26.06
C PRO A 78 -13.12 19.83 -24.57
N GLY A 79 -14.17 20.17 -23.81
CA GLY A 79 -14.24 19.91 -22.36
C GLY A 79 -13.43 20.86 -21.46
N MET A 80 -12.62 21.77 -22.04
CA MET A 80 -11.76 22.66 -21.26
C MET A 80 -12.48 23.88 -20.69
N ARG A 81 -13.52 24.39 -21.34
CA ARG A 81 -14.22 25.61 -20.87
C ARG A 81 -14.61 25.60 -19.39
N GLU A 82 -15.04 24.45 -18.89
CA GLU A 82 -15.53 24.27 -17.52
C GLU A 82 -14.42 23.82 -16.56
N LYS A 83 -13.45 23.07 -17.06
CA LYS A 83 -12.40 22.45 -16.23
C LYS A 83 -11.10 23.24 -16.17
N ALA A 84 -10.85 24.12 -17.15
CA ALA A 84 -9.56 24.83 -17.21
C ALA A 84 -9.30 25.72 -16.01
N CYS A 85 -8.05 25.67 -15.55
CA CYS A 85 -7.43 26.66 -14.71
C CYS A 85 -6.09 27.04 -15.36
N PHE A 86 -5.94 28.30 -15.76
CA PHE A 86 -4.80 28.74 -16.55
C PHE A 86 -3.63 29.09 -15.64
N LYS A 87 -2.51 28.41 -15.83
CA LYS A 87 -1.26 28.68 -15.09
C LYS A 87 -0.47 29.78 -15.82
N ILE A 88 -0.19 30.86 -15.12
CA ILE A 88 0.53 32.00 -15.64
C ILE A 88 1.66 32.36 -14.66
N PRO A 89 2.90 32.60 -15.12
CA PRO A 89 3.98 33.05 -14.25
C PRO A 89 3.65 34.38 -13.56
N VAL A 90 4.01 34.52 -12.28
CA VAL A 90 3.77 35.72 -11.47
C VAL A 90 4.78 36.86 -11.85
N THR A 91 4.56 37.43 -13.01
CA THR A 91 5.28 38.63 -13.50
C THR A 91 4.36 39.83 -13.50
N TRP A 92 4.87 41.02 -13.82
CA TRP A 92 4.02 42.20 -13.96
C TRP A 92 2.93 41.99 -15.02
N ASP A 93 3.32 41.49 -16.20
CA ASP A 93 2.36 41.23 -17.27
C ASP A 93 1.52 39.99 -16.98
N GLY A 94 2.05 38.96 -16.28
CA GLY A 94 1.30 37.83 -15.81
C GLY A 94 0.15 38.23 -14.86
N CYS A 95 0.40 39.15 -13.93
CA CYS A 95 -0.65 39.67 -13.04
C CYS A 95 -1.71 40.48 -13.82
N ARG A 96 -1.32 41.26 -14.84
CA ARG A 96 -2.26 41.97 -15.73
C ARG A 96 -3.12 41.00 -16.57
N ALA A 97 -2.49 39.99 -17.14
CA ALA A 97 -3.21 38.93 -17.88
C ALA A 97 -4.18 38.17 -16.97
N ALA A 98 -3.71 37.77 -15.77
CA ALA A 98 -4.55 37.11 -14.77
C ALA A 98 -5.77 37.96 -14.41
N ARG A 99 -5.62 39.25 -14.17
CA ARG A 99 -6.72 40.15 -13.86
C ARG A 99 -7.75 40.18 -15.00
N ARG A 100 -7.33 40.31 -16.25
CA ARG A 100 -8.23 40.32 -17.42
C ARG A 100 -8.98 39.01 -17.58
N LEU A 101 -8.29 37.87 -17.38
CA LEU A 101 -8.89 36.56 -17.49
C LEU A 101 -9.88 36.31 -16.33
N THR A 102 -9.57 36.75 -15.12
CA THR A 102 -10.46 36.64 -13.96
C THR A 102 -11.73 37.48 -14.16
N ASP A 103 -11.61 38.71 -14.69
CA ASP A 103 -12.74 39.56 -15.02
C ASP A 103 -13.61 38.95 -16.15
N ALA A 104 -13.01 38.14 -17.03
CA ALA A 104 -13.72 37.36 -18.05
C ALA A 104 -14.29 36.03 -17.52
N GLY A 105 -14.19 35.74 -16.23
CA GLY A 105 -14.75 34.57 -15.58
C GLY A 105 -13.89 33.30 -15.70
N PHE A 106 -12.63 33.40 -16.07
CA PHE A 106 -11.71 32.26 -16.08
C PHE A 106 -11.03 32.07 -14.72
N ARG A 107 -10.70 30.81 -14.40
CA ARG A 107 -9.86 30.48 -13.25
C ARG A 107 -8.40 30.62 -13.64
N VAL A 108 -7.63 31.31 -12.81
CA VAL A 108 -6.18 31.51 -13.01
C VAL A 108 -5.41 30.97 -11.82
N ASN A 109 -4.32 30.31 -12.09
CA ASN A 109 -3.30 29.89 -11.13
C ASN A 109 -2.03 30.69 -11.41
N LEU A 110 -1.77 31.74 -10.62
CA LEU A 110 -0.50 32.44 -10.67
C LEU A 110 0.57 31.58 -9.98
N HIS A 111 1.52 31.10 -10.77
CA HIS A 111 2.56 30.18 -10.33
C HIS A 111 3.97 30.77 -10.44
N LEU A 112 4.99 29.97 -10.12
CA LEU A 112 6.37 30.44 -9.92
C LEU A 112 6.43 31.51 -8.84
N VAL A 113 5.59 31.38 -7.83
CA VAL A 113 5.57 32.27 -6.65
C VAL A 113 6.61 31.75 -5.65
N TYR A 114 7.49 32.65 -5.22
CA TYR A 114 8.59 32.35 -4.30
C TYR A 114 8.63 33.28 -3.09
N THR A 115 7.89 34.39 -3.12
CA THR A 115 7.87 35.38 -2.03
C THR A 115 6.44 35.77 -1.67
N VAL A 116 6.27 36.25 -0.43
CA VAL A 116 4.97 36.75 0.05
C VAL A 116 4.50 37.96 -0.75
N ASN A 117 5.42 38.83 -1.22
CA ASN A 117 5.05 39.97 -2.06
C ASN A 117 4.48 39.53 -3.41
N GLN A 118 5.05 38.48 -4.03
CA GLN A 118 4.49 37.89 -5.25
C GLN A 118 3.12 37.28 -4.99
N ALA A 119 2.96 36.57 -3.87
CA ALA A 119 1.68 35.99 -3.45
C ALA A 119 0.60 37.08 -3.23
N TYR A 120 0.97 38.19 -2.62
CA TYR A 120 0.08 39.34 -2.45
C TYR A 120 -0.37 39.93 -3.80
N MET A 121 0.55 40.12 -4.73
CA MET A 121 0.22 40.58 -6.09
C MET A 121 -0.72 39.61 -6.80
N ALA A 122 -0.49 38.31 -6.65
CA ALA A 122 -1.34 37.27 -7.22
C ALA A 122 -2.76 37.32 -6.65
N ALA A 123 -2.89 37.54 -5.33
CA ALA A 123 -4.18 37.69 -4.68
C ALA A 123 -4.95 38.93 -5.18
N LEU A 124 -4.26 40.06 -5.31
CA LEU A 124 -4.86 41.31 -5.85
C LEU A 124 -5.26 41.19 -7.33
N ALA A 125 -4.56 40.38 -8.11
CA ALA A 125 -4.91 40.07 -9.49
C ALA A 125 -6.17 39.18 -9.59
N GLY A 126 -6.68 38.65 -8.47
CA GLY A 126 -7.87 37.80 -8.41
C GLY A 126 -7.59 36.33 -8.78
N ALA A 127 -6.33 35.90 -8.68
CA ALA A 127 -5.98 34.50 -8.96
C ALA A 127 -6.78 33.54 -8.08
N ALA A 128 -7.37 32.50 -8.68
CA ALA A 128 -8.03 31.43 -7.95
C ALA A 128 -7.03 30.60 -7.11
N TYR A 129 -5.81 30.47 -7.64
CA TYR A 129 -4.71 29.75 -6.98
C TYR A 129 -3.44 30.58 -6.99
N ILE A 130 -2.74 30.60 -5.87
CA ILE A 130 -1.40 31.14 -5.69
C ILE A 130 -0.47 29.95 -5.48
N CYS A 131 0.36 29.64 -6.47
CA CYS A 131 1.11 28.39 -6.48
C CYS A 131 2.60 28.64 -6.13
N MET A 132 2.98 28.20 -4.93
CA MET A 132 4.34 28.28 -4.39
C MET A 132 5.07 26.95 -4.61
N LEU A 133 6.30 27.03 -5.13
CA LEU A 133 7.07 25.87 -5.56
C LEU A 133 8.14 25.51 -4.53
N VAL A 134 7.77 24.72 -3.51
CA VAL A 134 8.66 24.36 -2.41
C VAL A 134 9.96 23.69 -2.86
N GLY A 135 9.89 22.68 -3.71
CA GLY A 135 11.09 21.94 -4.13
C GLY A 135 12.08 22.77 -4.93
N ARG A 136 11.63 23.82 -5.64
CA ARG A 136 12.53 24.72 -6.36
C ARG A 136 13.25 25.71 -5.43
N LEU A 137 12.61 26.14 -4.35
CA LEU A 137 13.27 26.93 -3.31
C LEU A 137 14.34 26.11 -2.59
N GLU A 138 14.02 24.89 -2.22
CA GLU A 138 14.96 23.98 -1.57
C GLU A 138 16.15 23.62 -2.47
N ASP A 139 15.97 23.51 -3.79
CA ASP A 139 17.07 23.32 -4.75
C ASP A 139 18.09 24.48 -4.71
N GLN A 140 17.63 25.66 -4.34
CA GLN A 140 18.48 26.84 -4.18
C GLN A 140 18.93 27.04 -2.73
N SER A 141 18.74 26.04 -1.88
CA SER A 141 19.02 26.12 -0.43
C SER A 141 18.31 27.28 0.27
N MET A 142 17.15 27.68 -0.25
CA MET A 142 16.33 28.74 0.31
C MET A 142 15.27 28.15 1.24
N GLU A 143 14.99 28.88 2.33
CA GLU A 143 13.88 28.54 3.21
C GLU A 143 12.54 28.81 2.51
N ALA A 144 11.68 27.80 2.41
CA ALA A 144 10.42 27.88 1.68
C ALA A 144 9.20 27.97 2.60
N TRP A 145 9.24 27.32 3.73
CA TRP A 145 8.04 27.04 4.53
C TRP A 145 7.54 28.27 5.29
N GLY A 146 8.43 29.13 5.74
CA GLY A 146 8.05 30.39 6.37
C GLY A 146 7.25 31.30 5.43
N ALA A 147 7.67 31.43 4.17
CA ALA A 147 6.94 32.21 3.16
C ALA A 147 5.59 31.57 2.80
N ILE A 148 5.49 30.23 2.78
CA ILE A 148 4.23 29.49 2.55
C ILE A 148 3.25 29.76 3.71
N GLU A 149 3.72 29.60 4.95
CA GLU A 149 2.91 29.85 6.14
C GLU A 149 2.45 31.32 6.25
N GLU A 150 3.33 32.26 5.96
CA GLU A 150 2.99 33.69 5.94
C GLU A 150 1.96 33.99 4.85
N THR A 151 2.08 33.36 3.67
CA THR A 151 1.10 33.49 2.59
C THR A 151 -0.25 32.92 2.99
N ALA A 152 -0.31 31.77 3.67
CA ALA A 152 -1.55 31.21 4.16
C ALA A 152 -2.25 32.19 5.14
N ARG A 153 -1.49 32.72 6.10
CA ARG A 153 -1.97 33.75 7.05
C ARG A 153 -2.42 35.03 6.37
N LEU A 154 -1.73 35.47 5.32
CA LEU A 154 -2.12 36.64 4.53
C LEU A 154 -3.48 36.44 3.86
N ILE A 155 -3.68 35.30 3.21
CA ILE A 155 -4.96 34.97 2.55
C ILE A 155 -6.10 34.99 3.56
N GLU A 156 -5.92 34.36 4.71
CA GLU A 156 -6.93 34.30 5.78
C GLU A 156 -7.21 35.70 6.37
N ARG A 157 -6.15 36.42 6.73
CA ARG A 157 -6.25 37.74 7.38
C ARG A 157 -7.00 38.75 6.53
N TYR A 158 -6.72 38.78 5.24
CA TYR A 158 -7.34 39.74 4.30
C TYR A 158 -8.54 39.14 3.56
N ARG A 159 -8.91 37.90 3.87
CA ARG A 159 -10.05 37.17 3.29
C ARG A 159 -10.03 37.15 1.76
N PHE A 160 -8.85 36.95 1.19
CA PHE A 160 -8.73 36.75 -0.26
C PHE A 160 -9.45 35.45 -0.67
N ALA A 161 -10.10 35.48 -1.83
CA ALA A 161 -10.76 34.30 -2.39
C ALA A 161 -9.75 33.26 -2.96
N SER A 162 -8.49 33.63 -3.06
CA SER A 162 -7.41 32.78 -3.57
C SER A 162 -7.15 31.59 -2.65
N LYS A 163 -6.81 30.44 -3.24
CA LYS A 163 -6.31 29.26 -2.53
C LYS A 163 -4.79 29.19 -2.67
N LEU A 164 -4.09 28.98 -1.54
CA LEU A 164 -2.66 28.70 -1.58
C LEU A 164 -2.45 27.24 -2.03
N MET A 165 -1.70 27.06 -3.11
CA MET A 165 -1.29 25.76 -3.64
C MET A 165 0.21 25.56 -3.41
N VAL A 166 0.58 24.44 -2.78
CA VAL A 166 1.96 23.99 -2.69
C VAL A 166 2.26 23.04 -3.84
N ALA A 167 3.30 23.34 -4.60
CA ALA A 167 3.72 22.56 -5.76
C ALA A 167 5.22 22.23 -5.72
N SER A 168 5.69 21.45 -6.72
CA SER A 168 7.07 20.94 -6.73
C SER A 168 7.38 20.07 -5.52
N VAL A 169 6.40 19.28 -5.10
CA VAL A 169 6.50 18.33 -4.00
C VAL A 169 7.42 17.19 -4.38
N ARG A 170 8.35 16.81 -3.50
CA ARG A 170 9.36 15.78 -3.76
C ARG A 170 9.40 14.67 -2.73
N THR A 171 8.79 14.88 -1.58
CA THR A 171 8.75 13.91 -0.48
C THR A 171 7.38 13.90 0.18
N PRO A 172 6.98 12.82 0.86
CA PRO A 172 5.79 12.79 1.71
C PRO A 172 5.81 13.88 2.80
N ASP A 173 7.00 14.24 3.31
CA ASP A 173 7.14 15.29 4.32
C ASP A 173 6.73 16.67 3.80
N HIS A 174 6.92 16.96 2.51
CA HIS A 174 6.40 18.21 1.91
C HIS A 174 4.88 18.29 2.02
N VAL A 175 4.15 17.17 1.83
CA VAL A 175 2.69 17.14 1.98
C VAL A 175 2.29 17.36 3.44
N ARG A 176 2.97 16.69 4.38
CA ARG A 176 2.76 16.88 5.82
C ARG A 176 3.00 18.32 6.25
N ARG A 177 4.09 18.93 5.77
CA ARG A 177 4.43 20.35 6.07
C ARG A 177 3.43 21.31 5.45
N ALA A 178 2.97 21.06 4.22
CA ALA A 178 1.93 21.86 3.58
C ALA A 178 0.63 21.88 4.39
N LEU A 179 0.23 20.72 4.96
CA LEU A 179 -0.89 20.63 5.90
C LEU A 179 -0.66 21.52 7.13
N GLY A 180 0.53 21.43 7.73
CA GLY A 180 0.89 22.20 8.95
C GLY A 180 0.97 23.71 8.72
N CYS A 181 1.37 24.15 7.51
CA CYS A 181 1.46 25.55 7.14
C CYS A 181 0.11 26.19 6.71
N GLY A 182 -0.99 25.43 6.72
CA GLY A 182 -2.30 25.96 6.33
C GLY A 182 -2.48 26.11 4.81
N ALA A 183 -1.77 25.36 3.99
CA ALA A 183 -2.01 25.31 2.55
C ALA A 183 -3.43 24.83 2.25
N HIS A 184 -4.08 25.47 1.27
CA HIS A 184 -5.44 25.11 0.86
C HIS A 184 -5.44 23.91 -0.09
N THR A 185 -4.40 23.80 -0.89
CA THR A 185 -4.24 22.76 -1.92
C THR A 185 -2.80 22.32 -2.03
N VAL A 186 -2.59 21.09 -2.47
CA VAL A 186 -1.27 20.56 -2.81
C VAL A 186 -1.34 19.80 -4.12
N THR A 187 -0.33 19.95 -4.97
CA THR A 187 -0.19 19.10 -6.15
C THR A 187 1.02 18.18 -6.01
N VAL A 188 0.78 16.89 -6.20
CA VAL A 188 1.71 15.83 -5.81
C VAL A 188 2.02 14.93 -7.01
N PRO A 189 3.29 14.69 -7.36
CA PRO A 189 3.66 13.70 -8.37
C PRO A 189 3.21 12.29 -7.97
N TRP A 190 2.82 11.46 -8.95
CA TRP A 190 2.34 10.09 -8.73
C TRP A 190 3.24 9.26 -7.84
N LYS A 191 4.56 9.34 -8.07
CA LYS A 191 5.55 8.62 -7.25
C LYS A 191 5.40 8.95 -5.76
N ILE A 192 5.19 10.22 -5.42
CA ILE A 192 5.06 10.66 -4.02
C ILE A 192 3.67 10.33 -3.49
N LEU A 193 2.63 10.48 -4.32
CA LEU A 193 1.26 10.18 -3.92
C LEU A 193 1.14 8.73 -3.43
N LYS A 194 1.74 7.77 -4.13
CA LYS A 194 1.75 6.36 -3.72
C LYS A 194 2.42 6.11 -2.37
N MET A 195 3.40 6.94 -2.01
CA MET A 195 4.13 6.79 -0.73
C MET A 195 3.35 7.34 0.47
N LEU A 196 2.30 8.15 0.27
CA LEU A 196 1.60 8.79 1.39
C LEU A 196 0.94 7.79 2.37
N PRO A 197 0.31 6.69 1.93
CA PRO A 197 -0.23 5.69 2.83
C PRO A 197 0.79 4.67 3.33
N GLU A 198 2.01 4.64 2.79
CA GLU A 198 3.00 3.63 3.13
C GLU A 198 3.55 3.84 4.55
N ASN A 199 3.46 2.80 5.36
CA ASN A 199 4.02 2.77 6.71
C ASN A 199 4.39 1.34 7.11
N LEU A 200 5.59 1.15 7.64
CA LEU A 200 6.09 -0.16 8.05
C LEU A 200 5.21 -0.81 9.14
N VAL A 201 4.71 -0.01 10.07
CA VAL A 201 3.86 -0.53 11.17
C VAL A 201 2.49 -0.95 10.64
N THR A 202 1.94 -0.21 9.67
CA THR A 202 0.70 -0.60 8.97
C THR A 202 0.87 -1.92 8.24
N GLY A 203 2.00 -2.11 7.53
CA GLY A 203 2.31 -3.37 6.84
C GLY A 203 2.35 -4.56 7.82
N ARG A 204 3.08 -4.42 8.92
CA ARG A 204 3.12 -5.45 9.98
C ARG A 204 1.72 -5.73 10.56
N GLY A 205 0.95 -4.70 10.84
CA GLY A 205 -0.41 -4.85 11.37
C GLY A 205 -1.33 -5.62 10.42
N ILE A 206 -1.19 -5.43 9.10
CA ILE A 206 -1.94 -6.20 8.10
C ILE A 206 -1.51 -7.69 8.12
N GLU A 207 -0.20 -7.96 8.21
CA GLU A 207 0.32 -9.32 8.33
C GLU A 207 -0.21 -10.02 9.59
N ASP A 208 -0.16 -9.35 10.75
CA ASP A 208 -0.69 -9.86 12.02
C ASP A 208 -2.20 -10.15 11.92
N PHE A 209 -2.99 -9.22 11.38
CA PHE A 209 -4.43 -9.40 11.21
C PHE A 209 -4.75 -10.58 10.29
N THR A 210 -4.01 -10.71 9.20
CA THR A 210 -4.18 -11.82 8.25
C THR A 210 -3.87 -13.16 8.93
N THR A 211 -2.77 -13.22 9.70
CA THR A 211 -2.38 -14.42 10.45
C THR A 211 -3.43 -14.79 11.50
N HIS A 212 -3.86 -13.82 12.32
CA HIS A 212 -4.89 -14.07 13.34
C HIS A 212 -6.23 -14.49 12.73
N ALA A 213 -6.63 -13.89 11.60
CA ALA A 213 -7.85 -14.28 10.89
C ALA A 213 -7.75 -15.74 10.40
N ARG A 214 -6.62 -16.16 9.85
CA ARG A 214 -6.38 -17.55 9.45
C ARG A 214 -6.40 -18.50 10.63
N LEU A 215 -5.73 -18.17 11.73
CA LEU A 215 -5.72 -18.99 12.95
C LEU A 215 -7.11 -19.17 13.56
N SER A 216 -7.98 -18.16 13.45
CA SER A 216 -9.33 -18.18 14.02
C SER A 216 -10.39 -18.80 13.12
N SER A 217 -10.11 -18.98 11.82
CA SER A 217 -11.11 -19.45 10.84
C SER A 217 -10.77 -20.79 10.21
N LEU A 218 -9.49 -21.14 10.08
CA LEU A 218 -9.07 -22.40 9.50
C LEU A 218 -9.10 -23.51 10.56
N THR A 219 -9.39 -24.73 10.09
CA THR A 219 -9.40 -25.93 10.94
C THR A 219 -8.14 -26.78 10.72
N ALA A 220 -7.85 -27.67 11.65
CA ALA A 220 -6.77 -28.65 11.56
C ALA A 220 -6.80 -29.40 10.23
N ARG A 221 -7.98 -29.83 9.78
CA ARG A 221 -8.19 -30.53 8.51
C ARG A 221 -7.65 -29.77 7.30
N GLN A 222 -7.80 -28.44 7.28
CA GLN A 222 -7.40 -27.60 6.15
C GLN A 222 -5.87 -27.40 6.04
N LEU A 223 -5.14 -27.74 7.11
CA LEU A 223 -3.67 -27.68 7.13
C LEU A 223 -3.01 -29.03 6.88
N LEU A 224 -3.79 -30.13 6.90
CA LEU A 224 -3.23 -31.47 6.73
C LEU A 224 -2.56 -31.63 5.37
N ARG A 225 -1.40 -32.32 5.37
CA ARG A 225 -0.76 -32.80 4.15
C ARG A 225 -1.57 -33.94 3.54
N PRO A 226 -1.44 -34.20 2.22
CA PRO A 226 -2.08 -35.33 1.56
C PRO A 226 -1.66 -36.71 2.15
N ASP A 227 -0.41 -36.80 2.63
CA ASP A 227 0.15 -38.02 3.17
C ASP A 227 -0.13 -38.12 4.68
N ASN A 228 -0.77 -39.22 5.08
CA ASN A 228 -1.02 -39.51 6.48
C ASN A 228 -0.36 -40.87 6.83
N PRO A 229 0.93 -40.87 7.19
CA PRO A 229 1.62 -42.10 7.50
C PRO A 229 1.11 -42.70 8.84
N VAL A 230 0.72 -43.94 8.77
CA VAL A 230 0.33 -44.73 9.95
C VAL A 230 0.98 -46.11 9.90
N VAL A 231 1.31 -46.68 11.05
CA VAL A 231 1.67 -48.10 11.20
C VAL A 231 0.72 -48.78 12.15
N LYS A 232 0.52 -50.08 11.97
CA LYS A 232 -0.32 -50.87 12.88
C LYS A 232 0.49 -51.36 14.07
N ASP A 233 -0.19 -51.67 15.14
CA ASP A 233 0.37 -52.45 16.25
C ASP A 233 1.03 -53.74 15.72
N GLY A 234 2.16 -54.12 16.32
CA GLY A 234 3.02 -55.22 15.86
C GLY A 234 3.97 -54.87 14.72
N ALA A 235 3.89 -53.69 14.11
CA ALA A 235 4.88 -53.26 13.14
C ALA A 235 6.25 -53.08 13.82
N THR A 236 7.33 -53.27 13.05
CA THR A 236 8.69 -53.05 13.56
C THR A 236 9.08 -51.58 13.56
N VAL A 237 9.98 -51.21 14.46
CA VAL A 237 10.56 -49.85 14.48
C VAL A 237 11.20 -49.50 13.13
N ALA A 238 11.83 -50.42 12.43
CA ALA A 238 12.40 -50.21 11.10
C ALA A 238 11.33 -49.84 10.06
N GLU A 239 10.17 -50.55 10.05
CA GLU A 239 9.05 -50.25 9.15
C GLU A 239 8.52 -48.83 9.42
N ALA A 240 8.34 -48.48 10.69
CA ALA A 240 7.90 -47.14 11.10
C ALA A 240 8.91 -46.05 10.63
N ALA A 241 10.20 -46.25 10.88
CA ALA A 241 11.25 -45.32 10.48
C ALA A 241 11.33 -45.09 8.94
N ILE A 242 11.13 -46.17 8.16
CA ILE A 242 11.04 -46.10 6.69
C ILE A 242 9.84 -45.25 6.25
N GLN A 243 8.69 -45.43 6.87
CA GLN A 243 7.48 -44.62 6.58
C GLN A 243 7.68 -43.14 6.93
N MET A 244 8.23 -42.84 8.12
CA MET A 244 8.59 -41.49 8.55
C MET A 244 9.50 -40.81 7.53
N THR A 245 10.55 -41.51 7.07
CA THR A 245 11.49 -41.01 6.07
C THR A 245 10.80 -40.69 4.73
N ARG A 246 9.88 -41.55 4.27
CA ARG A 246 9.15 -41.38 3.00
C ARG A 246 8.20 -40.19 3.05
N SER A 247 7.51 -40.01 4.16
CA SER A 247 6.54 -38.91 4.36
C SER A 247 7.23 -37.57 4.71
N ARG A 248 8.54 -37.60 5.03
CA ARG A 248 9.29 -36.44 5.52
C ARG A 248 8.65 -35.79 6.77
N LEU A 249 8.00 -36.61 7.58
CA LEU A 249 7.51 -36.23 8.90
C LEU A 249 8.42 -36.80 9.97
N GLY A 250 8.75 -36.00 10.98
CA GLY A 250 9.55 -36.42 12.13
C GLY A 250 8.78 -37.34 13.11
N ALA A 251 7.59 -37.80 12.73
CA ALA A 251 6.75 -38.65 13.55
C ALA A 251 5.83 -39.54 12.72
N ILE A 252 5.29 -40.60 13.32
CA ILE A 252 4.30 -41.49 12.71
C ILE A 252 3.25 -41.94 13.76
N SER A 253 1.99 -41.93 13.35
CA SER A 253 0.89 -42.44 14.20
C SER A 253 0.87 -43.95 14.24
N VAL A 254 0.69 -44.52 15.41
CA VAL A 254 0.49 -45.96 15.61
C VAL A 254 -0.97 -46.22 15.90
N VAL A 255 -1.57 -47.17 15.16
CA VAL A 255 -2.99 -47.50 15.27
C VAL A 255 -3.19 -48.98 15.63
N ASN A 256 -4.29 -49.29 16.31
CA ASN A 256 -4.70 -50.66 16.56
C ASN A 256 -5.30 -51.32 15.30
N GLN A 257 -5.77 -52.57 15.39
CA GLN A 257 -6.32 -53.31 14.28
C GLN A 257 -7.62 -52.69 13.72
N GLU A 258 -8.34 -51.93 14.54
CA GLU A 258 -9.57 -51.17 14.19
C GLU A 258 -9.24 -49.80 13.58
N GLY A 259 -7.98 -49.38 13.55
CA GLY A 259 -7.51 -48.10 13.01
C GLY A 259 -7.58 -46.95 14.02
N ALA A 260 -7.87 -47.20 15.27
CA ALA A 260 -7.88 -46.18 16.31
C ALA A 260 -6.44 -45.84 16.77
N LEU A 261 -6.20 -44.55 17.04
CA LEU A 261 -4.90 -44.06 17.52
C LEU A 261 -4.54 -44.63 18.89
N ILE A 262 -3.40 -45.28 19.01
CA ILE A 262 -2.88 -45.84 20.27
C ILE A 262 -1.51 -45.31 20.68
N GLY A 263 -0.77 -44.70 19.75
CA GLY A 263 0.56 -44.16 20.01
C GLY A 263 1.09 -43.27 18.92
N ILE A 264 2.23 -42.65 19.21
CA ILE A 264 3.04 -41.89 18.26
C ILE A 264 4.51 -42.28 18.47
N LEU A 265 5.22 -42.52 17.37
CA LEU A 265 6.68 -42.67 17.37
C LEU A 265 7.30 -41.46 16.71
N THR A 266 8.30 -40.88 17.36
CA THR A 266 8.98 -39.67 16.87
C THR A 266 10.47 -39.91 16.63
N ASP A 267 11.13 -39.02 15.85
CA ASP A 267 12.59 -39.01 15.70
C ASP A 267 13.32 -38.92 17.06
N GLY A 268 12.71 -38.26 18.04
CA GLY A 268 13.22 -38.18 19.41
C GLY A 268 13.22 -39.56 20.09
N ASP A 269 12.18 -40.35 19.87
CA ASP A 269 12.08 -41.73 20.44
C ASP A 269 13.16 -42.61 19.79
N LEU A 270 13.29 -42.54 18.46
CA LEU A 270 14.32 -43.29 17.72
C LEU A 270 15.73 -42.93 18.22
N ARG A 271 16.03 -41.66 18.41
CA ARG A 271 17.35 -41.21 18.92
C ARG A 271 17.64 -41.71 20.35
N ARG A 272 16.63 -41.71 21.23
CA ARG A 272 16.80 -42.25 22.59
C ARG A 272 17.06 -43.74 22.60
N ALA A 273 16.58 -44.44 21.59
CA ALA A 273 16.69 -45.90 21.50
C ALA A 273 17.95 -46.40 20.75
N VAL A 274 18.83 -45.48 20.27
CA VAL A 274 20.05 -45.84 19.51
C VAL A 274 20.96 -46.84 20.26
N ASP A 275 20.95 -46.80 21.58
CA ASP A 275 21.80 -47.74 22.39
C ASP A 275 21.18 -49.14 22.54
N HIS A 276 19.99 -49.37 21.99
CA HIS A 276 19.32 -50.69 22.03
C HIS A 276 19.90 -51.60 20.93
N ALA A 277 20.39 -52.76 21.31
CA ALA A 277 21.11 -53.71 20.41
C ALA A 277 20.24 -54.31 19.27
N GLN A 278 18.91 -54.13 19.32
CA GLN A 278 17.94 -54.65 18.37
C GLN A 278 17.03 -53.57 17.77
N LEU A 279 17.45 -52.35 17.72
CA LEU A 279 16.68 -51.16 17.32
C LEU A 279 16.05 -51.38 15.94
N GLY A 280 15.73 -52.12 15.30
CA GLY A 280 15.04 -52.26 14.00
C GLY A 280 14.01 -53.40 14.00
N SER A 281 14.22 -54.40 14.85
CA SER A 281 13.36 -55.58 14.90
C SER A 281 12.35 -55.57 16.04
N GLU A 282 12.50 -54.57 16.93
CA GLU A 282 11.56 -54.40 18.07
C GLU A 282 10.19 -53.95 17.59
N PRO A 283 9.07 -54.42 18.20
CA PRO A 283 7.75 -53.88 17.96
C PRO A 283 7.68 -52.39 18.33
N VAL A 284 6.95 -51.60 17.52
CA VAL A 284 6.86 -50.13 17.67
C VAL A 284 6.28 -49.72 19.04
N GLU A 285 5.46 -50.55 19.66
CA GLU A 285 4.84 -50.34 20.97
C GLU A 285 5.87 -50.20 22.10
N GLN A 286 7.08 -50.75 21.94
CA GLN A 286 8.13 -50.68 22.96
C GLN A 286 8.79 -49.28 23.02
N LEU A 287 8.72 -48.53 21.93
CA LEU A 287 9.37 -47.21 21.78
C LEU A 287 8.39 -46.07 21.66
N MET A 288 7.16 -46.31 21.22
CA MET A 288 6.17 -45.24 21.00
C MET A 288 5.76 -44.57 22.31
N SER A 289 5.41 -43.32 22.22
CA SER A 289 4.69 -42.64 23.30
C SER A 289 3.22 -43.06 23.26
N HIS A 290 2.74 -43.66 24.39
CA HIS A 290 1.36 -44.03 24.56
C HIS A 290 0.50 -42.80 24.85
N ALA A 291 -0.79 -42.80 24.42
CA ALA A 291 -1.71 -41.67 24.58
C ALA A 291 -1.16 -40.34 24.01
N PRO A 292 -0.87 -40.31 22.71
CA PRO A 292 -0.34 -39.12 22.06
C PRO A 292 -1.32 -37.95 22.15
N LYS A 293 -0.80 -36.70 22.12
CA LYS A 293 -1.67 -35.55 21.99
C LYS A 293 -2.31 -35.56 20.61
N ALA A 294 -3.62 -35.39 20.59
CA ALA A 294 -4.41 -35.36 19.37
C ALA A 294 -5.53 -34.34 19.48
N VAL A 295 -5.96 -33.82 18.35
CA VAL A 295 -7.09 -32.90 18.23
C VAL A 295 -8.07 -33.40 17.16
N PRO A 296 -9.39 -33.14 17.31
CA PRO A 296 -10.35 -33.36 16.24
C PRO A 296 -10.00 -32.57 14.95
N GLU A 297 -10.39 -33.06 13.80
CA GLU A 297 -10.11 -32.46 12.51
C GLU A 297 -10.80 -31.11 12.29
N ASP A 298 -11.85 -30.78 13.03
CA ASP A 298 -12.58 -29.53 13.02
C ASP A 298 -12.07 -28.51 14.05
N THR A 299 -11.05 -28.85 14.82
CA THR A 299 -10.38 -27.90 15.77
C THR A 299 -9.79 -26.72 15.01
N ILE A 300 -10.08 -25.48 15.46
CA ILE A 300 -9.51 -24.27 14.86
C ILE A 300 -8.00 -24.17 15.10
N LEU A 301 -7.26 -23.55 14.17
CA LEU A 301 -5.80 -23.55 14.23
C LEU A 301 -5.23 -22.81 15.44
N SER A 302 -5.93 -21.83 16.00
CA SER A 302 -5.51 -21.18 17.26
C SER A 302 -5.44 -22.19 18.40
N GLU A 303 -6.44 -23.08 18.54
CA GLU A 303 -6.44 -24.13 19.56
C GLU A 303 -5.40 -25.22 19.28
N VAL A 304 -5.13 -25.50 17.99
CA VAL A 304 -4.04 -26.40 17.58
C VAL A 304 -2.71 -25.87 18.07
N VAL A 305 -2.42 -24.59 17.79
CA VAL A 305 -1.18 -23.91 18.22
C VAL A 305 -1.06 -23.89 19.75
N ASP A 306 -2.14 -23.58 20.46
CA ASP A 306 -2.15 -23.56 21.92
C ASP A 306 -1.93 -24.96 22.51
N THR A 307 -2.51 -25.99 21.89
CA THR A 307 -2.32 -27.39 22.29
C THR A 307 -0.85 -27.81 22.09
N MET A 308 -0.25 -27.51 20.93
CA MET A 308 1.16 -27.82 20.65
C MET A 308 2.09 -27.11 21.62
N ARG A 309 1.85 -25.83 21.87
CA ARG A 309 2.65 -25.02 22.82
C ARG A 309 2.51 -25.53 24.25
N GLY A 310 1.28 -25.78 24.71
CA GLY A 310 1.01 -26.25 26.08
C GLY A 310 1.57 -27.65 26.36
N ALA A 311 1.53 -28.53 25.34
CA ALA A 311 2.07 -29.89 25.43
C ALA A 311 3.58 -29.96 25.12
N GLN A 312 4.18 -28.88 24.60
CA GLN A 312 5.58 -28.83 24.15
C GLN A 312 5.91 -29.92 23.12
N VAL A 313 5.05 -30.09 22.13
CA VAL A 313 5.20 -31.07 21.04
C VAL A 313 5.37 -30.39 19.70
N ASP A 314 6.24 -30.94 18.86
CA ASP A 314 6.48 -30.47 17.48
C ASP A 314 5.51 -31.09 16.48
N ASN A 315 4.88 -32.22 16.84
CA ASN A 315 3.95 -32.96 16.02
C ASN A 315 2.65 -33.21 16.79
N LEU A 316 1.51 -32.88 16.18
CA LEU A 316 0.18 -33.05 16.75
C LEU A 316 -0.68 -33.93 15.83
N VAL A 317 -1.19 -35.02 16.34
CA VAL A 317 -2.04 -35.91 15.55
C VAL A 317 -3.43 -35.30 15.42
N VAL A 318 -3.99 -35.37 14.22
CA VAL A 318 -5.37 -34.97 13.93
C VAL A 318 -6.21 -36.20 13.73
N VAL A 319 -7.36 -36.31 14.43
CA VAL A 319 -8.23 -37.48 14.41
C VAL A 319 -9.63 -37.14 13.89
N ASP A 320 -10.28 -38.12 13.29
CA ASP A 320 -11.71 -38.07 12.95
C ASP A 320 -12.61 -38.25 14.17
N GLY A 321 -13.95 -38.15 13.97
CA GLY A 321 -14.94 -38.35 15.01
C GLY A 321 -14.98 -39.77 15.62
N GLN A 322 -14.17 -40.70 15.07
CA GLN A 322 -14.03 -42.09 15.57
C GLN A 322 -12.66 -42.32 16.22
N GLY A 323 -11.85 -41.27 16.40
CA GLY A 323 -10.52 -41.37 17.02
C GLY A 323 -9.46 -41.99 16.09
N ARG A 324 -9.69 -42.03 14.79
CA ARG A 324 -8.72 -42.53 13.80
C ARG A 324 -7.88 -41.36 13.28
N PRO A 325 -6.56 -41.51 13.17
CA PRO A 325 -5.69 -40.44 12.66
C PRO A 325 -5.99 -40.19 11.18
N VAL A 326 -6.31 -38.92 10.85
CA VAL A 326 -6.54 -38.43 9.49
C VAL A 326 -5.34 -37.65 8.97
N GLY A 327 -4.40 -37.30 9.85
CA GLY A 327 -3.15 -36.61 9.50
C GLY A 327 -2.41 -36.17 10.73
N MET A 328 -1.36 -35.39 10.48
CA MET A 328 -0.48 -34.80 11.50
C MET A 328 -0.12 -33.39 11.11
N ILE A 329 -0.12 -32.49 12.07
CA ILE A 329 0.39 -31.12 11.91
C ILE A 329 1.79 -31.07 12.53
N ASP A 330 2.77 -30.67 11.73
CA ASP A 330 4.14 -30.40 12.16
C ASP A 330 4.30 -28.91 12.40
N ILE A 331 5.04 -28.53 13.44
CA ILE A 331 5.34 -27.13 13.75
C ILE A 331 6.00 -26.41 12.57
N GLN A 332 6.78 -27.14 11.75
CA GLN A 332 7.41 -26.60 10.55
C GLN A 332 6.39 -26.21 9.47
N ASP A 333 5.23 -26.88 9.44
CA ASP A 333 4.15 -26.49 8.52
C ASP A 333 3.53 -25.17 8.95
N LEU A 334 3.32 -24.96 10.24
CA LEU A 334 2.83 -23.69 10.80
C LEU A 334 3.81 -22.52 10.54
N LEU A 335 5.13 -22.77 10.70
CA LEU A 335 6.18 -21.79 10.41
C LEU A 335 6.25 -21.46 8.91
N ARG A 336 6.26 -22.47 8.05
CA ARG A 336 6.30 -22.29 6.59
C ARG A 336 5.11 -21.50 6.06
N ASP A 337 3.92 -21.76 6.61
CA ASP A 337 2.68 -21.09 6.23
C ASP A 337 2.50 -19.72 6.91
N GLY A 338 3.49 -19.29 7.71
CA GLY A 338 3.49 -18.00 8.40
C GLY A 338 2.41 -17.85 9.46
N LEU A 339 1.97 -18.96 10.06
CA LEU A 339 0.93 -18.99 11.10
C LEU A 339 1.49 -18.78 12.50
N ILE A 340 2.77 -19.06 12.69
CA ILE A 340 3.54 -18.79 13.92
C ILE A 340 4.93 -18.24 13.53
N GLN A 341 5.61 -17.61 14.51
CA GLN A 341 6.98 -17.08 14.38
C GLN A 341 7.94 -17.81 15.30
#